data_8bf34937aeaf18a90aa73f40a7eae695
#
_entry.id   8bf34937aeaf18a90aa73f40a7eae695
#
_cell.length_a   1.000
_cell.length_b   1.000
_cell.length_c   1.000
_cell.angle_alpha   90.00
_cell.angle_beta   90.00
_cell.angle_gamma   90.00
#
_symmetry.space_group_name_H-M   'P 1'
#
loop_
_entity.id
_entity.type
_entity.pdbx_description
1 polymer ?
#
loop_
_entity_poly.entity_id
_entity_poly.type
_entity_poly.pdbx_seq_one_letter_code
_entity_poly.pdbx_strand_id
1 'polypeptide(L)'
;SIKSTREAIENLWGAEVRDFFGLSDIYGACAAMCEEKDGLHIVEDQILVETVDPNTGEVLAPGSTGELTYTTLTKKARPMIRFRTGDIGYVSTEPCECGRTLARIHIPGRKDEMFIVGAVNVFPSDIEYVVRGLDGLTGEYSIRVYEQDFTCKYEVSVERALGSDEPYDEVAKRTMAAIKAHVGVRPQKVIVYDAGKLGT
;
A
#
# COMPACT_ATOMS: atom_id res chain seq x y z
N SER A 1 -2.52 4.50 -5.05
CA SER A 1 -2.23 3.33 -5.92
C SER A 1 -0.79 2.86 -5.72
N ILE A 2 -0.56 1.59 -6.00
CA ILE A 2 0.77 0.98 -5.94
C ILE A 2 1.59 1.52 -7.13
N LYS A 3 2.81 1.97 -6.86
CA LYS A 3 3.68 2.62 -7.85
C LYS A 3 3.91 1.75 -9.10
N SER A 4 4.19 0.45 -8.90
CA SER A 4 4.40 -0.49 -10.02
C SER A 4 3.17 -0.66 -10.91
N THR A 5 1.97 -0.71 -10.32
CA THR A 5 0.71 -0.78 -11.07
C THR A 5 0.47 0.48 -11.88
N ARG A 6 0.73 1.66 -11.29
CA ARG A 6 0.63 2.95 -11.99
C ARG A 6 1.59 3.00 -13.19
N GLU A 7 2.86 2.66 -12.98
CA GLU A 7 3.87 2.63 -14.04
C GLU A 7 3.52 1.65 -15.16
N ALA A 8 2.97 0.48 -14.83
CA ALA A 8 2.49 -0.48 -15.83
C ALA A 8 1.35 0.08 -16.68
N ILE A 9 0.38 0.76 -16.08
CA ILE A 9 -0.72 1.41 -16.80
C ILE A 9 -0.19 2.54 -17.68
N GLU A 10 0.71 3.38 -17.17
CA GLU A 10 1.33 4.48 -17.92
C GLU A 10 2.08 3.96 -19.15
N ASN A 11 2.86 2.90 -18.99
CA ASN A 11 3.60 2.27 -20.09
C ASN A 11 2.67 1.63 -21.14
N LEU A 12 1.59 0.97 -20.68
CA LEU A 12 0.67 0.28 -21.59
C LEU A 12 -0.19 1.26 -22.42
N TRP A 13 -0.63 2.37 -21.78
CA TRP A 13 -1.60 3.29 -22.40
C TRP A 13 -0.95 4.56 -22.94
N GLY A 14 0.32 4.81 -22.65
CA GLY A 14 1.01 6.06 -23.02
C GLY A 14 0.37 7.30 -22.39
N ALA A 15 -0.25 7.15 -21.21
CA ALA A 15 -1.01 8.18 -20.52
C ALA A 15 -0.45 8.39 -19.12
N GLU A 16 -0.47 9.62 -18.63
CA GLU A 16 -0.10 9.92 -17.27
C GLU A 16 -1.20 9.50 -16.29
N VAL A 17 -0.88 8.70 -15.28
CA VAL A 17 -1.81 8.25 -14.24
C VAL A 17 -1.69 9.13 -13.00
N ARG A 18 -2.79 9.70 -12.57
CA ARG A 18 -2.96 10.47 -11.32
C ARG A 18 -3.90 9.73 -10.40
N ASP A 19 -3.48 9.54 -9.17
CA ASP A 19 -4.29 8.88 -8.15
C ASP A 19 -5.15 9.88 -7.39
N PHE A 20 -6.27 9.43 -6.87
CA PHE A 20 -7.07 10.17 -5.91
C PHE A 20 -7.58 9.26 -4.81
N PHE A 21 -7.80 9.83 -3.65
CA PHE A 21 -8.37 9.13 -2.51
C PHE A 21 -9.71 9.74 -2.13
N GLY A 22 -10.67 8.91 -1.83
CA GLY A 22 -11.99 9.30 -1.37
C GLY A 22 -12.73 8.17 -0.67
N LEU A 23 -13.73 8.54 0.10
CA LEU A 23 -14.57 7.65 0.87
C LEU A 23 -16.03 8.07 0.69
N SER A 24 -16.91 7.13 0.38
CA SER A 24 -18.35 7.40 0.20
C SER A 24 -19.00 8.02 1.45
N ASP A 25 -18.49 7.68 2.63
CA ASP A 25 -18.95 8.22 3.90
C ASP A 25 -18.55 9.69 4.14
N ILE A 26 -17.46 10.13 3.54
CA ILE A 26 -16.89 11.48 3.70
C ILE A 26 -17.21 12.32 2.45
N TYR A 27 -16.38 12.16 1.42
CA TYR A 27 -16.53 12.79 0.10
C TYR A 27 -15.99 11.83 -0.97
N GLY A 28 -16.53 11.90 -2.18
CA GLY A 28 -16.12 11.07 -3.31
C GLY A 28 -14.63 11.20 -3.66
N ALA A 29 -14.08 12.41 -3.56
CA ALA A 29 -12.64 12.66 -3.67
C ALA A 29 -12.25 13.68 -2.61
N CYS A 30 -11.35 13.31 -1.71
CA CYS A 30 -10.91 14.17 -0.61
C CYS A 30 -9.40 14.40 -0.58
N ALA A 31 -8.65 13.73 -1.44
CA ALA A 31 -7.24 14.01 -1.71
C ALA A 31 -6.87 13.58 -3.13
N ALA A 32 -5.94 14.28 -3.78
CA ALA A 32 -5.53 14.02 -5.15
C ALA A 32 -4.02 14.20 -5.36
N MET A 33 -3.47 13.38 -6.25
CA MET A 33 -2.07 13.40 -6.65
C MET A 33 -1.75 14.54 -7.58
N CYS A 34 -0.62 15.20 -7.37
CA CYS A 34 -0.05 16.20 -8.28
C CYS A 34 0.96 15.57 -9.25
N GLU A 35 1.60 16.40 -10.07
CA GLU A 35 2.64 16.04 -11.04
C GLU A 35 3.86 15.37 -10.40
N GLU A 36 4.19 15.71 -9.16
CA GLU A 36 5.33 15.15 -8.43
C GLU A 36 5.11 13.73 -7.95
N LYS A 37 3.84 13.27 -7.96
CA LYS A 37 3.46 11.89 -7.59
C LYS A 37 3.92 11.48 -6.17
N ASP A 38 4.15 12.47 -5.30
CA ASP A 38 4.58 12.29 -3.91
C ASP A 38 3.42 12.57 -2.94
N GLY A 39 2.62 11.55 -2.69
CA GLY A 39 1.42 11.65 -1.86
C GLY A 39 0.23 12.29 -2.56
N LEU A 40 -0.82 12.51 -1.79
CA LEU A 40 -2.10 13.04 -2.26
C LEU A 40 -2.42 14.32 -1.48
N HIS A 41 -2.52 15.46 -2.16
CA HIS A 41 -2.90 16.73 -1.55
C HIS A 41 -4.33 16.68 -1.01
N ILE A 42 -4.49 17.03 0.25
CA ILE A 42 -5.76 17.02 0.97
C ILE A 42 -6.60 18.23 0.57
N VAL A 43 -7.91 18.06 0.43
CA VAL A 43 -8.87 19.15 0.24
C VAL A 43 -9.19 19.75 1.62
N GLU A 44 -8.26 20.55 2.17
CA GLU A 44 -8.26 21.02 3.57
C GLU A 44 -9.40 21.98 3.92
N ASP A 45 -10.05 22.57 2.92
CA ASP A 45 -11.25 23.39 3.12
C ASP A 45 -12.52 22.54 3.41
N GLN A 46 -12.47 21.24 3.14
CA GLN A 46 -13.60 20.33 3.32
C GLN A 46 -13.38 19.30 4.39
N ILE A 47 -12.14 18.88 4.61
CA ILE A 47 -11.79 17.83 5.58
C ILE A 47 -10.55 18.19 6.39
N LEU A 48 -10.56 17.78 7.65
CA LEU A 48 -9.38 17.69 8.50
C LEU A 48 -8.93 16.24 8.54
N VAL A 49 -7.65 15.98 8.27
CA VAL A 49 -7.04 14.65 8.39
C VAL A 49 -6.02 14.67 9.52
N GLU A 50 -6.15 13.73 10.44
CA GLU A 50 -5.23 13.52 11.54
C GLU A 50 -4.63 12.12 11.46
N THR A 51 -3.36 11.97 11.82
CA THR A 51 -2.75 10.67 12.07
C THR A 51 -2.84 10.37 13.57
N VAL A 52 -3.38 9.22 13.94
CA VAL A 52 -3.55 8.84 15.35
C VAL A 52 -2.87 7.50 15.66
N ASP A 53 -2.46 7.34 16.90
CA ASP A 53 -2.05 6.02 17.40
C ASP A 53 -3.24 5.06 17.32
N PRO A 54 -3.11 3.90 16.65
CA PRO A 54 -4.23 2.99 16.44
C PRO A 54 -4.78 2.35 17.72
N ASN A 55 -4.03 2.39 18.83
CA ASN A 55 -4.43 1.80 20.11
C ASN A 55 -4.99 2.85 21.09
N THR A 56 -4.31 4.01 21.22
CA THR A 56 -4.70 5.06 22.18
C THR A 56 -5.64 6.09 21.57
N GLY A 57 -5.59 6.29 20.23
CA GLY A 57 -6.33 7.34 19.53
C GLY A 57 -5.73 8.75 19.73
N GLU A 58 -4.54 8.84 20.34
CA GLU A 58 -3.82 10.11 20.46
C GLU A 58 -3.29 10.59 19.12
N VAL A 59 -3.32 11.90 18.91
CA VAL A 59 -2.81 12.51 17.68
C VAL A 59 -1.29 12.42 17.65
N LEU A 60 -0.76 11.93 16.55
CA LEU A 60 0.68 11.83 16.30
C LEU A 60 1.20 13.08 15.58
N ALA A 61 2.50 13.34 15.73
CA ALA A 61 3.17 14.43 15.03
C ALA A 61 3.12 14.20 13.49
N PRO A 62 3.08 15.28 12.66
CA PRO A 62 3.20 15.17 11.22
C PRO A 62 4.39 14.30 10.79
N GLY A 63 4.21 13.50 9.76
CA GLY A 63 5.23 12.52 9.29
C GLY A 63 5.26 11.20 10.07
N SER A 64 4.60 11.10 11.22
CA SER A 64 4.50 9.83 11.97
C SER A 64 3.43 8.93 11.36
N THR A 65 3.77 7.66 11.18
CA THR A 65 2.83 6.66 10.67
C THR A 65 1.86 6.21 11.76
N GLY A 66 0.57 6.19 11.45
CA GLY A 66 -0.50 5.74 12.33
C GLY A 66 -1.79 5.49 11.55
N GLU A 67 -2.91 5.39 12.24
CA GLU A 67 -4.22 5.29 11.60
C GLU A 67 -4.73 6.68 11.22
N LEU A 68 -5.21 6.82 9.98
CA LEU A 68 -5.76 8.07 9.49
C LEU A 68 -7.21 8.24 9.96
N THR A 69 -7.50 9.43 10.48
CA THR A 69 -8.86 9.83 10.87
C THR A 69 -9.29 11.05 10.08
N TYR A 70 -10.57 11.12 9.77
CA TYR A 70 -11.13 12.15 8.92
C TYR A 70 -12.29 12.87 9.61
N THR A 71 -12.24 14.20 9.64
CA THR A 71 -13.32 15.05 10.13
C THR A 71 -13.84 15.91 8.98
N THR A 72 -15.14 15.84 8.70
CA THR A 72 -15.77 16.68 7.67
C THR A 72 -16.03 18.08 8.23
N LEU A 73 -15.61 19.13 7.53
CA LEU A 73 -15.73 20.52 7.96
C LEU A 73 -17.02 21.21 7.44
N THR A 74 -17.44 20.83 6.25
CA THR A 74 -18.55 21.52 5.55
C THR A 74 -19.81 20.68 5.38
N LYS A 75 -19.74 19.37 5.68
CA LYS A 75 -20.86 18.44 5.49
C LYS A 75 -21.94 18.64 6.55
N LYS A 76 -23.12 19.10 6.16
CA LYS A 76 -24.23 19.38 7.07
C LYS A 76 -25.08 18.15 7.38
N ALA A 77 -25.35 17.33 6.36
CA ALA A 77 -26.04 16.07 6.54
C ALA A 77 -25.01 14.96 6.79
N ARG A 78 -25.17 14.21 7.87
CA ARG A 78 -24.27 13.12 8.30
C ARG A 78 -22.80 13.58 8.42
N PRO A 79 -22.50 14.56 9.29
CA PRO A 79 -21.12 14.96 9.53
C PRO A 79 -20.33 13.80 10.17
N MET A 80 -19.08 13.64 9.76
CA MET A 80 -18.16 12.70 10.37
C MET A 80 -17.15 13.45 11.21
N ILE A 81 -16.93 13.00 12.44
CA ILE A 81 -15.97 13.59 13.38
C ILE A 81 -15.00 12.48 13.78
N ARG A 82 -13.71 12.68 13.45
CA ARG A 82 -12.61 11.74 13.70
C ARG A 82 -12.96 10.29 13.28
N PHE A 83 -13.53 10.17 12.09
CA PHE A 83 -13.94 8.89 11.52
C PHE A 83 -12.70 8.07 11.17
N ARG A 84 -12.58 6.92 11.82
CA ARG A 84 -11.48 5.96 11.63
C ARG A 84 -11.83 5.02 10.50
N THR A 85 -11.00 5.01 9.46
CA THR A 85 -11.27 4.23 8.25
C THR A 85 -10.53 2.90 8.20
N GLY A 86 -9.55 2.72 9.11
CA GLY A 86 -8.64 1.60 9.06
C GLY A 86 -7.45 1.81 8.11
N ASP A 87 -7.39 2.94 7.41
CA ASP A 87 -6.23 3.28 6.59
C ASP A 87 -5.04 3.62 7.48
N ILE A 88 -3.90 3.00 7.18
CA ILE A 88 -2.62 3.29 7.83
C ILE A 88 -1.83 4.23 6.92
N GLY A 89 -1.27 5.28 7.51
CA GLY A 89 -0.53 6.26 6.73
C GLY A 89 0.02 7.40 7.59
N TYR A 90 0.41 8.47 6.94
CA TYR A 90 0.86 9.68 7.61
C TYR A 90 0.48 10.93 6.81
N VAL A 91 0.43 12.06 7.52
CA VAL A 91 0.24 13.38 6.93
C VAL A 91 1.61 14.07 6.85
N SER A 92 1.99 14.52 5.65
CA SER A 92 3.17 15.35 5.41
C SER A 92 2.74 16.81 5.23
N THR A 93 3.38 17.70 5.96
CA THR A 93 3.23 19.17 5.85
C THR A 93 4.41 19.82 5.14
N GLU A 94 5.38 19.03 4.69
CA GLU A 94 6.53 19.51 3.94
C GLU A 94 6.09 20.15 2.61
N PRO A 95 6.75 21.21 2.15
CA PRO A 95 6.47 21.82 0.86
C PRO A 95 6.54 20.80 -0.28
N CYS A 96 5.64 20.93 -1.26
CA CYS A 96 5.67 20.12 -2.47
C CYS A 96 6.23 20.97 -3.63
N GLU A 97 7.09 20.35 -4.44
CA GLU A 97 7.69 21.00 -5.62
C GLU A 97 6.65 21.50 -6.64
N CYS A 98 5.43 20.96 -6.62
CA CYS A 98 4.31 21.44 -7.44
C CYS A 98 3.80 22.85 -7.04
N GLY A 99 4.31 23.43 -5.95
CA GLY A 99 3.96 24.76 -5.43
C GLY A 99 2.66 24.83 -4.64
N ARG A 100 1.91 23.72 -4.48
CA ARG A 100 0.73 23.69 -3.61
C ARG A 100 1.13 23.69 -2.15
N THR A 101 0.41 24.46 -1.33
CA THR A 101 0.64 24.57 0.11
C THR A 101 -0.14 23.56 0.95
N LEU A 102 -1.04 22.81 0.33
CA LEU A 102 -1.88 21.80 0.98
C LEU A 102 -1.03 20.63 1.49
N ALA A 103 -1.33 20.15 2.69
CA ALA A 103 -0.74 18.93 3.23
C ALA A 103 -1.05 17.71 2.35
N ARG A 104 -0.23 16.67 2.46
CA ARG A 104 -0.37 15.43 1.67
C ARG A 104 -0.54 14.24 2.59
N ILE A 105 -1.42 13.31 2.18
CA ILE A 105 -1.51 11.99 2.80
C ILE A 105 -0.73 10.97 1.99
N HIS A 106 -0.09 10.06 2.73
CA HIS A 106 0.55 8.86 2.19
C HIS A 106 -0.12 7.65 2.83
N ILE A 107 -0.68 6.75 2.01
CA ILE A 107 -1.45 5.59 2.46
C ILE A 107 -0.81 4.32 1.90
N PRO A 108 0.13 3.67 2.62
CA PRO A 108 0.73 2.41 2.20
C PRO A 108 -0.26 1.24 2.22
N GLY A 109 -1.28 1.26 3.08
CA GLY A 109 -2.25 0.18 3.14
C GLY A 109 -3.29 0.35 4.25
N ARG A 110 -3.98 -0.75 4.57
CA ARG A 110 -5.04 -0.78 5.56
C ARG A 110 -4.65 -1.64 6.78
N LYS A 111 -5.17 -1.27 7.94
CA LYS A 111 -4.94 -1.97 9.21
C LYS A 111 -5.46 -3.42 9.18
N ASP A 112 -6.60 -3.63 8.55
CA ASP A 112 -7.26 -4.92 8.42
C ASP A 112 -6.59 -5.86 7.39
N GLU A 113 -5.78 -5.33 6.50
CA GLU A 113 -4.97 -6.09 5.54
C GLU A 113 -3.55 -6.34 6.05
N MET A 114 -3.08 -5.53 7.01
CA MET A 114 -1.75 -5.61 7.58
C MET A 114 -1.63 -6.84 8.49
N PHE A 115 -0.50 -7.55 8.38
CA PHE A 115 -0.12 -8.59 9.33
C PHE A 115 1.27 -8.34 9.91
N ILE A 116 1.52 -8.84 11.11
CA ILE A 116 2.75 -8.56 11.85
C ILE A 116 3.60 -9.82 11.90
N VAL A 117 4.83 -9.74 11.39
CA VAL A 117 5.82 -10.83 11.45
C VAL A 117 7.00 -10.40 12.31
N GLY A 118 7.12 -11.01 13.48
CA GLY A 118 8.05 -10.53 14.50
C GLY A 118 7.65 -9.14 14.98
N ALA A 119 8.47 -8.13 14.75
CA ALA A 119 8.19 -6.74 15.08
C ALA A 119 7.96 -5.85 13.84
N VAL A 120 7.72 -6.46 12.67
CA VAL A 120 7.58 -5.74 11.39
C VAL A 120 6.13 -5.80 10.91
N ASN A 121 5.56 -4.65 10.63
CA ASN A 121 4.28 -4.53 9.94
C ASN A 121 4.49 -4.84 8.45
N VAL A 122 3.74 -5.79 7.93
CA VAL A 122 3.80 -6.22 6.53
C VAL A 122 2.47 -5.89 5.88
N PHE A 123 2.54 -5.12 4.80
CA PHE A 123 1.39 -4.82 3.97
C PHE A 123 1.42 -5.67 2.69
N PRO A 124 0.29 -6.24 2.25
CA PRO A 124 0.20 -6.94 0.97
C PRO A 124 0.70 -6.11 -0.21
N SER A 125 0.48 -4.79 -0.17
CA SER A 125 0.95 -3.83 -1.17
C SER A 125 2.47 -3.78 -1.34
N ASP A 126 3.23 -4.00 -0.26
CA ASP A 126 4.69 -4.01 -0.32
C ASP A 126 5.20 -5.28 -1.03
N ILE A 127 4.52 -6.41 -0.78
CA ILE A 127 4.81 -7.68 -1.47
C ILE A 127 4.42 -7.57 -2.94
N GLU A 128 3.25 -6.99 -3.25
CA GLU A 128 2.80 -6.73 -4.62
C GLU A 128 3.80 -5.87 -5.39
N TYR A 129 4.28 -4.79 -4.78
CA TYR A 129 5.30 -3.92 -5.38
C TYR A 129 6.54 -4.71 -5.81
N VAL A 130 7.03 -5.59 -4.94
CA VAL A 130 8.20 -6.42 -5.24
C VAL A 130 7.89 -7.42 -6.36
N VAL A 131 6.79 -8.15 -6.27
CA VAL A 131 6.44 -9.20 -7.24
C VAL A 131 6.24 -8.62 -8.64
N ARG A 132 5.52 -7.48 -8.73
CA ARG A 132 5.29 -6.80 -10.03
C ARG A 132 6.53 -6.14 -10.60
N GLY A 133 7.50 -5.78 -9.76
CA GLY A 133 8.77 -5.18 -10.18
C GLY A 133 9.86 -6.20 -10.57
N LEU A 134 9.63 -7.50 -10.38
CA LEU A 134 10.61 -8.54 -10.69
C LEU A 134 10.43 -9.06 -12.12
N ASP A 135 11.47 -8.93 -12.94
CA ASP A 135 11.51 -9.53 -14.27
C ASP A 135 11.31 -11.04 -14.19
N GLY A 136 10.62 -11.60 -15.20
CA GLY A 136 10.38 -13.03 -15.30
C GLY A 136 9.23 -13.56 -14.43
N LEU A 137 8.47 -12.68 -13.76
CA LEU A 137 7.19 -12.99 -13.14
C LEU A 137 6.04 -12.39 -13.95
N THR A 138 4.83 -12.98 -13.81
CA THR A 138 3.60 -12.42 -14.44
C THR A 138 3.08 -11.22 -13.66
N GLY A 139 3.47 -11.07 -12.38
CA GLY A 139 2.90 -10.13 -11.45
C GLY A 139 1.72 -10.68 -10.63
N GLU A 140 1.21 -11.87 -10.99
CA GLU A 140 0.18 -12.56 -10.19
C GLU A 140 0.80 -13.18 -8.94
N TYR A 141 0.11 -13.03 -7.81
CA TYR A 141 0.60 -13.53 -6.52
C TYR A 141 -0.53 -13.87 -5.56
N SER A 142 -0.19 -14.64 -4.55
CA SER A 142 -1.06 -14.93 -3.40
C SER A 142 -0.24 -14.97 -2.13
N ILE A 143 -0.80 -14.46 -1.04
CA ILE A 143 -0.16 -14.45 0.27
C ILE A 143 -0.99 -15.34 1.20
N ARG A 144 -0.34 -16.30 1.83
CA ARG A 144 -0.92 -17.12 2.88
C ARG A 144 -0.29 -16.74 4.21
N VAL A 145 -1.09 -16.18 5.11
CA VAL A 145 -0.68 -15.85 6.48
C VAL A 145 -1.20 -16.93 7.43
N TYR A 146 -0.37 -17.39 8.34
CA TYR A 146 -0.73 -18.42 9.32
C TYR A 146 0.08 -18.26 10.60
N GLU A 147 -0.40 -18.86 11.67
CA GLU A 147 0.29 -18.91 12.95
C GLU A 147 0.99 -20.26 13.11
N GLN A 148 2.25 -20.25 13.50
CA GLN A 148 3.02 -21.43 13.84
C GLN A 148 3.94 -21.11 15.02
N ASP A 149 3.92 -21.98 16.05
CA ASP A 149 4.74 -21.81 17.27
C ASP A 149 4.55 -20.42 17.92
N PHE A 150 3.29 -19.99 18.04
CA PHE A 150 2.89 -18.65 18.54
C PHE A 150 3.50 -17.47 17.78
N THR A 151 3.94 -17.69 16.55
CA THR A 151 4.49 -16.67 15.67
C THR A 151 3.71 -16.58 14.37
N CYS A 152 3.39 -15.37 13.95
CA CYS A 152 2.83 -15.12 12.63
C CYS A 152 3.90 -15.37 11.57
N LYS A 153 3.56 -16.17 10.59
CA LYS A 153 4.39 -16.52 9.44
C LYS A 153 3.60 -16.31 8.15
N TYR A 154 4.30 -16.17 7.04
CA TYR A 154 3.65 -16.07 5.75
C TYR A 154 4.42 -16.78 4.64
N GLU A 155 3.69 -17.19 3.63
CA GLU A 155 4.19 -17.75 2.37
C GLU A 155 3.67 -16.90 1.22
N VAL A 156 4.46 -16.82 0.16
CA VAL A 156 4.08 -16.10 -1.06
C VAL A 156 4.10 -17.08 -2.22
N SER A 157 3.01 -17.12 -2.96
CA SER A 157 2.91 -17.85 -4.22
C SER A 157 3.02 -16.85 -5.36
N VAL A 158 3.81 -17.17 -6.38
CA VAL A 158 4.02 -16.31 -7.57
C VAL A 158 3.97 -17.14 -8.84
N GLU A 159 3.67 -16.50 -9.96
CA GLU A 159 3.74 -17.12 -11.28
C GLU A 159 4.96 -16.61 -12.06
N ARG A 160 5.72 -17.52 -12.63
CA ARG A 160 6.77 -17.16 -13.59
C ARG A 160 6.17 -16.76 -14.95
N ALA A 161 6.83 -15.88 -15.66
CA ALA A 161 6.39 -15.40 -16.97
C ALA A 161 6.28 -16.56 -17.98
N LEU A 162 5.37 -16.42 -18.92
CA LEU A 162 5.16 -17.41 -19.98
C LEU A 162 6.44 -17.58 -20.80
N GLY A 163 6.86 -18.83 -20.99
CA GLY A 163 8.08 -19.16 -21.75
C GLY A 163 9.38 -18.97 -20.98
N SER A 164 9.32 -18.72 -19.68
CA SER A 164 10.52 -18.68 -18.83
C SER A 164 11.05 -20.09 -18.58
N ASP A 165 12.34 -20.30 -18.87
CA ASP A 165 13.08 -21.55 -18.58
C ASP A 165 13.84 -21.48 -17.25
N GLU A 166 13.70 -20.38 -16.50
CA GLU A 166 14.38 -20.22 -15.20
C GLU A 166 13.88 -21.29 -14.21
N PRO A 167 14.79 -22.00 -13.51
CA PRO A 167 14.40 -23.01 -12.52
C PRO A 167 13.54 -22.41 -11.39
N TYR A 168 12.50 -23.12 -10.95
CA TYR A 168 11.61 -22.67 -9.89
C TYR A 168 12.36 -22.26 -8.60
N ASP A 169 13.41 -23.02 -8.25
CA ASP A 169 14.21 -22.74 -7.04
C ASP A 169 14.96 -21.41 -7.15
N GLU A 170 15.44 -21.05 -8.32
CA GLU A 170 16.13 -19.77 -8.54
C GLU A 170 15.14 -18.60 -8.51
N VAL A 171 13.98 -18.75 -9.16
CA VAL A 171 12.87 -17.78 -9.07
C VAL A 171 12.47 -17.60 -7.61
N ALA A 172 12.28 -18.68 -6.86
CA ALA A 172 11.89 -18.61 -5.46
C ALA A 172 12.94 -17.90 -4.60
N LYS A 173 14.24 -18.21 -4.78
CA LYS A 173 15.33 -17.59 -4.02
C LYS A 173 15.43 -16.08 -4.27
N ARG A 174 15.41 -15.63 -5.53
CA ARG A 174 15.51 -14.21 -5.85
C ARG A 174 14.27 -13.44 -5.40
N THR A 175 13.09 -14.02 -5.53
CA THR A 175 11.83 -13.42 -5.03
C THR A 175 11.86 -13.26 -3.51
N MET A 176 12.28 -14.31 -2.79
CA MET A 176 12.44 -14.25 -1.33
C MET A 176 13.45 -13.18 -0.90
N ALA A 177 14.57 -13.07 -1.60
CA ALA A 177 15.61 -12.08 -1.33
C ALA A 177 15.10 -10.65 -1.57
N ALA A 178 14.38 -10.42 -2.66
CA ALA A 178 13.78 -9.13 -2.99
C ALA A 178 12.71 -8.71 -1.98
N ILE A 179 11.82 -9.63 -1.59
CA ILE A 179 10.82 -9.37 -0.55
C ILE A 179 11.52 -9.01 0.76
N LYS A 180 12.54 -9.77 1.19
CA LYS A 180 13.29 -9.46 2.42
C LYS A 180 13.95 -8.09 2.37
N ALA A 181 14.51 -7.71 1.23
CA ALA A 181 15.22 -6.43 1.07
C ALA A 181 14.24 -5.24 1.16
N HIS A 182 13.03 -5.38 0.64
CA HIS A 182 12.02 -4.32 0.61
C HIS A 182 11.17 -4.27 1.89
N VAL A 183 10.68 -5.42 2.33
CA VAL A 183 9.73 -5.54 3.47
C VAL A 183 10.44 -5.64 4.82
N GLY A 184 11.71 -6.06 4.84
CA GLY A 184 12.51 -6.24 6.06
C GLY A 184 12.41 -7.65 6.65
N VAL A 185 11.35 -8.41 6.37
CA VAL A 185 11.19 -9.81 6.79
C VAL A 185 10.99 -10.71 5.59
N ARG A 186 11.51 -11.95 5.68
CA ARG A 186 11.39 -12.93 4.60
C ARG A 186 10.14 -13.78 4.78
N PRO A 187 9.49 -14.22 3.70
CA PRO A 187 8.51 -15.29 3.76
C PRO A 187 9.16 -16.61 4.21
N GLN A 188 8.40 -17.50 4.81
CA GLN A 188 8.85 -18.86 5.14
C GLN A 188 9.14 -19.66 3.88
N LYS A 189 8.33 -19.43 2.85
CA LYS A 189 8.43 -20.11 1.56
C LYS A 189 7.95 -19.19 0.44
N VAL A 190 8.58 -19.31 -0.71
CA VAL A 190 8.05 -18.82 -1.98
C VAL A 190 7.74 -20.04 -2.83
N ILE A 191 6.50 -20.13 -3.31
CA ILE A 191 6.00 -21.21 -4.16
C ILE A 191 5.84 -20.64 -5.56
N VAL A 192 6.48 -21.28 -6.54
CA VAL A 192 6.46 -20.79 -7.93
C VAL A 192 5.57 -21.69 -8.76
N TYR A 193 4.69 -21.09 -9.53
CA TYR A 193 3.79 -21.73 -10.47
C TYR A 193 4.10 -21.29 -11.90
N ASP A 194 3.66 -22.07 -12.87
CA ASP A 194 3.62 -21.64 -14.27
C ASP A 194 2.51 -20.59 -14.47
N ALA A 195 2.66 -19.76 -15.51
CA ALA A 195 1.69 -18.74 -15.85
C ALA A 195 0.27 -19.32 -15.99
N GLY A 196 -0.70 -18.68 -15.32
CA GLY A 196 -2.11 -19.08 -15.30
C GLY A 196 -2.41 -20.30 -14.42
N LYS A 197 -1.51 -20.70 -13.50
CA LYS A 197 -1.71 -21.83 -12.58
C LYS A 197 -1.88 -21.44 -11.12
N LEU A 198 -1.75 -20.18 -10.80
CA LEU A 198 -2.01 -19.68 -9.45
C LEU A 198 -3.53 -19.68 -9.18
N GLY A 199 -3.96 -20.44 -8.16
CA GLY A 199 -5.38 -20.49 -7.77
C GLY A 199 -6.25 -21.47 -8.54
N THR A 200 -5.65 -22.36 -9.35
CA THR A 200 -6.35 -23.48 -10.00
C THR A 200 -6.24 -24.78 -9.21
#